data_2c33fded0b1731415257fa5d4fd73c09
#
_entry.id   2c33fded0b1731415257fa5d4fd73c09
#
_cell.length_a   1.000
_cell.length_b   1.000
_cell.length_c   1.000
_cell.angle_alpha   90.00
_cell.angle_beta   90.00
_cell.angle_gamma   90.00
#
_symmetry.space_group_name_H-M   'P 1'
#
loop_
_entity.id
_entity.type
_entity.pdbx_description
1 polymer ?
#
loop_
_entity_poly.entity_id
_entity_poly.type
_entity_poly.pdbx_seq_one_letter_code
_entity_poly.pdbx_strand_id
1 'polypeptide(L)'
;MKKILVIGSSNTDMTVLADRLPAPGETVLGGDFKMGQGGKGANQAIAAKRLGGNVTFVCKVGRDVFADNSIKAYEQDGLDTSRILRCDTPSGVALITVDAKAENCIVVAGGANSKVTEADIEGLADEIKGAAVLLMQLEIPVPAVMKAAKIAHEAGVKVVLNPAPAAALPPELFENVDLIIPNETEISLLSGVQASDEESTVAAVEAMRKKGVKDVIVTLGSKGSLVCEAGKAPVAVPSCKVKAVDTTAAGDTFCGGLCVGLVEGRTLVEAVQFATKASSITVQRMGAQSSIPFRNEVE
;
A
#
# COMPACT_ATOMS: atom_id res chain seq x y z
N MET A 1 -10.54 -3.10 19.83
CA MET A 1 -9.83 -2.16 18.94
C MET A 1 -10.73 -1.90 17.74
N LYS A 2 -10.76 -0.66 17.23
CA LYS A 2 -11.55 -0.29 16.05
C LYS A 2 -11.01 -1.06 14.82
N LYS A 3 -11.91 -1.43 13.89
CA LYS A 3 -11.59 -2.27 12.73
C LYS A 3 -10.92 -1.46 11.61
N ILE A 4 -9.84 -1.98 11.05
CA ILE A 4 -9.23 -1.53 9.80
C ILE A 4 -9.67 -2.50 8.71
N LEU A 5 -10.29 -1.99 7.65
CA LEU A 5 -10.59 -2.77 6.45
C LEU A 5 -9.56 -2.41 5.37
N VAL A 6 -8.86 -3.39 4.85
CA VAL A 6 -7.95 -3.22 3.71
C VAL A 6 -8.58 -3.88 2.50
N ILE A 7 -8.81 -3.12 1.43
CA ILE A 7 -9.27 -3.64 0.14
C ILE A 7 -8.17 -3.39 -0.89
N GLY A 8 -7.62 -4.46 -1.47
CA GLY A 8 -6.50 -4.31 -2.39
C GLY A 8 -6.04 -5.61 -3.03
N SER A 9 -4.82 -5.60 -3.51
CA SER A 9 -4.19 -6.67 -4.27
C SER A 9 -3.54 -7.73 -3.40
N SER A 10 -3.38 -8.92 -3.97
CA SER A 10 -2.56 -10.03 -3.48
C SER A 10 -1.75 -10.58 -4.64
N ASN A 11 -0.43 -10.61 -4.55
CA ASN A 11 0.47 -11.13 -5.56
C ASN A 11 1.41 -12.20 -4.98
N THR A 12 1.89 -13.09 -5.85
CA THR A 12 3.08 -13.88 -5.59
C THR A 12 4.25 -13.22 -6.32
N ASP A 13 5.26 -12.81 -5.57
CA ASP A 13 6.49 -12.23 -6.11
C ASP A 13 7.46 -13.36 -6.46
N MET A 14 7.89 -13.41 -7.72
CA MET A 14 8.83 -14.39 -8.26
C MET A 14 10.11 -13.67 -8.65
N THR A 15 11.14 -13.79 -7.81
CA THR A 15 12.40 -13.08 -7.99
C THR A 15 13.50 -13.99 -8.44
N VAL A 16 14.16 -13.64 -9.56
CA VAL A 16 15.37 -14.29 -10.06
C VAL A 16 16.53 -13.31 -9.92
N LEU A 17 17.64 -13.79 -9.35
CA LEU A 17 18.89 -13.04 -9.32
C LEU A 17 19.70 -13.38 -10.58
N ALA A 18 20.28 -12.39 -11.23
CA ALA A 18 21.12 -12.57 -12.41
C ALA A 18 22.34 -11.62 -12.34
N ASP A 19 23.41 -11.91 -13.09
CA ASP A 19 24.57 -11.02 -13.15
C ASP A 19 24.21 -9.67 -13.79
N ARG A 20 23.27 -9.68 -14.72
CA ARG A 20 22.73 -8.49 -15.42
C ARG A 20 21.31 -8.73 -15.91
N LEU A 21 20.59 -7.66 -16.18
CA LEU A 21 19.29 -7.74 -16.83
C LEU A 21 19.44 -8.21 -18.30
N PRO A 22 18.54 -9.09 -18.81
CA PRO A 22 18.56 -9.51 -20.21
C PRO A 22 18.16 -8.37 -21.14
N ALA A 23 18.80 -8.29 -22.31
CA ALA A 23 18.34 -7.46 -23.41
C ALA A 23 17.18 -8.13 -24.17
N PRO A 24 16.37 -7.37 -24.96
CA PRO A 24 15.32 -7.96 -25.78
C PRO A 24 15.83 -9.09 -26.68
N GLY A 25 15.19 -10.26 -26.62
CA GLY A 25 15.57 -11.45 -27.38
C GLY A 25 16.71 -12.27 -26.77
N GLU A 26 17.24 -11.87 -25.61
CA GLU A 26 18.35 -12.55 -24.96
C GLU A 26 17.87 -13.52 -23.89
N THR A 27 18.61 -14.64 -23.75
CA THR A 27 18.48 -15.56 -22.62
C THR A 27 19.72 -15.45 -21.75
N VAL A 28 19.52 -15.10 -20.47
CA VAL A 28 20.57 -15.05 -19.45
C VAL A 28 20.31 -16.18 -18.45
N LEU A 29 21.36 -16.93 -18.11
CA LEU A 29 21.26 -17.90 -17.01
C LEU A 29 21.30 -17.13 -15.69
N GLY A 30 20.25 -17.24 -14.88
CA GLY A 30 20.16 -16.66 -13.56
C GLY A 30 20.75 -17.55 -12.47
N GLY A 31 20.86 -16.99 -11.26
CA GLY A 31 21.25 -17.69 -10.04
C GLY A 31 20.03 -18.11 -9.21
N ASP A 32 19.97 -17.62 -7.99
CA ASP A 32 18.93 -17.96 -7.02
C ASP A 32 17.53 -17.53 -7.47
N PHE A 33 16.57 -18.41 -7.24
CA PHE A 33 15.15 -18.13 -7.40
C PHE A 33 14.47 -18.08 -6.04
N LYS A 34 13.64 -17.05 -5.80
CA LYS A 34 12.87 -16.89 -4.58
C LYS A 34 11.41 -16.60 -4.91
N MET A 35 10.51 -17.19 -4.14
CA MET A 35 9.10 -16.84 -4.14
C MET A 35 8.72 -16.23 -2.81
N GLY A 36 7.92 -15.17 -2.84
CA GLY A 36 7.42 -14.49 -1.66
C GLY A 36 5.99 -14.00 -1.85
N GLN A 37 5.36 -13.65 -0.75
CA GLN A 37 4.06 -12.99 -0.79
C GLN A 37 4.26 -11.50 -1.00
N GLY A 38 3.46 -10.91 -1.90
CA GLY A 38 3.49 -9.51 -2.28
C GLY A 38 2.11 -8.96 -2.59
N GLY A 39 2.09 -7.84 -3.30
CA GLY A 39 0.91 -7.05 -3.56
C GLY A 39 0.68 -5.99 -2.48
N LYS A 40 0.48 -4.74 -2.90
CA LYS A 40 0.37 -3.60 -1.98
C LYS A 40 -0.74 -3.79 -0.95
N GLY A 41 -1.91 -4.28 -1.36
CA GLY A 41 -3.02 -4.57 -0.46
C GLY A 41 -2.64 -5.56 0.64
N ALA A 42 -2.06 -6.69 0.27
CA ALA A 42 -1.61 -7.71 1.21
C ALA A 42 -0.49 -7.20 2.12
N ASN A 43 0.51 -6.50 1.57
CA ASN A 43 1.60 -5.93 2.36
C ASN A 43 1.08 -4.95 3.42
N GLN A 44 0.16 -4.06 3.05
CA GLN A 44 -0.45 -3.08 3.96
C GLN A 44 -1.33 -3.75 5.02
N ALA A 45 -2.08 -4.79 4.66
CA ALA A 45 -2.88 -5.57 5.60
C ALA A 45 -2.00 -6.31 6.62
N ILE A 46 -0.93 -6.98 6.15
CA ILE A 46 0.05 -7.66 7.01
C ILE A 46 0.76 -6.66 7.91
N ALA A 47 1.17 -5.51 7.38
CA ALA A 47 1.81 -4.46 8.18
C ALA A 47 0.88 -3.98 9.30
N ALA A 48 -0.36 -3.63 8.98
CA ALA A 48 -1.33 -3.22 9.98
C ALA A 48 -1.59 -4.33 11.01
N LYS A 49 -1.65 -5.59 10.59
CA LYS A 49 -1.87 -6.74 11.49
C LYS A 49 -0.71 -6.96 12.44
N ARG A 50 0.53 -7.05 11.94
CA ARG A 50 1.74 -7.26 12.75
C ARG A 50 2.00 -6.10 13.71
N LEU A 51 1.59 -4.89 13.34
CA LEU A 51 1.67 -3.69 14.18
C LEU A 51 0.51 -3.59 15.19
N GLY A 52 -0.32 -4.64 15.32
CA GLY A 52 -1.32 -4.79 16.37
C GLY A 52 -2.73 -4.35 15.97
N GLY A 53 -3.00 -4.09 14.68
CA GLY A 53 -4.32 -3.71 14.19
C GLY A 53 -5.35 -4.85 14.23
N ASN A 54 -6.62 -4.51 14.39
CA ASN A 54 -7.75 -5.40 14.12
C ASN A 54 -8.11 -5.27 12.64
N VAL A 55 -7.56 -6.16 11.80
CA VAL A 55 -7.57 -6.04 10.35
C VAL A 55 -8.43 -7.12 9.70
N THR A 56 -9.32 -6.71 8.80
CA THR A 56 -9.94 -7.59 7.80
C THR A 56 -9.36 -7.26 6.44
N PHE A 57 -8.93 -8.26 5.70
CA PHE A 57 -8.35 -8.10 4.37
C PHE A 57 -9.30 -8.62 3.29
N VAL A 58 -9.56 -7.79 2.29
CA VAL A 58 -10.35 -8.12 1.11
C VAL A 58 -9.44 -8.05 -0.11
N CYS A 59 -9.33 -9.17 -0.81
CA CYS A 59 -8.69 -9.25 -2.12
C CYS A 59 -9.39 -10.33 -2.95
N LYS A 60 -9.05 -10.39 -4.22
CA LYS A 60 -9.51 -11.47 -5.11
C LYS A 60 -8.31 -12.26 -5.61
N VAL A 61 -8.39 -13.60 -5.49
CA VAL A 61 -7.33 -14.54 -5.87
C VAL A 61 -7.90 -15.62 -6.79
N GLY A 62 -7.01 -16.34 -7.45
CA GLY A 62 -7.39 -17.47 -8.30
C GLY A 62 -7.79 -18.72 -7.52
N ARG A 63 -8.01 -19.82 -8.28
CA ARG A 63 -8.17 -21.17 -7.77
C ARG A 63 -6.90 -21.98 -8.06
N ASP A 64 -5.78 -21.48 -7.57
CA ASP A 64 -4.45 -22.00 -7.88
C ASP A 64 -3.57 -22.09 -6.62
N VAL A 65 -2.42 -22.74 -6.78
CA VAL A 65 -1.45 -22.94 -5.69
C VAL A 65 -0.94 -21.63 -5.10
N PHE A 66 -0.90 -20.54 -5.87
CA PHE A 66 -0.47 -19.23 -5.40
C PHE A 66 -1.48 -18.65 -4.41
N ALA A 67 -2.78 -18.75 -4.73
CA ALA A 67 -3.85 -18.37 -3.82
C ALA A 67 -3.79 -19.14 -2.50
N ASP A 68 -3.63 -20.47 -2.57
CA ASP A 68 -3.62 -21.33 -1.37
C ASP A 68 -2.42 -21.02 -0.47
N ASN A 69 -1.24 -20.81 -1.07
CA ASN A 69 -0.04 -20.42 -0.34
C ASN A 69 -0.18 -19.03 0.29
N SER A 70 -0.77 -18.06 -0.42
CA SER A 70 -0.99 -16.70 0.09
C SER A 70 -1.96 -16.72 1.27
N ILE A 71 -3.11 -17.38 1.15
CA ILE A 71 -4.10 -17.46 2.22
C ILE A 71 -3.49 -18.11 3.47
N LYS A 72 -2.76 -19.22 3.30
CA LYS A 72 -2.07 -19.89 4.41
C LYS A 72 -1.07 -18.97 5.11
N ALA A 73 -0.31 -18.17 4.36
CA ALA A 73 0.63 -17.22 4.93
C ALA A 73 -0.08 -16.12 5.72
N TYR A 74 -1.20 -15.60 5.22
CA TYR A 74 -2.01 -14.60 5.91
C TYR A 74 -2.61 -15.13 7.20
N GLU A 75 -3.10 -16.37 7.20
CA GLU A 75 -3.60 -17.05 8.41
C GLU A 75 -2.50 -17.26 9.45
N GLN A 76 -1.29 -17.57 9.04
CA GLN A 76 -0.12 -17.68 9.94
C GLN A 76 0.22 -16.35 10.61
N ASP A 77 0.04 -15.22 9.92
CA ASP A 77 0.15 -13.89 10.51
C ASP A 77 -1.09 -13.48 11.34
N GLY A 78 -2.11 -14.35 11.41
CA GLY A 78 -3.36 -14.12 12.15
C GLY A 78 -4.29 -13.10 11.48
N LEU A 79 -4.15 -12.88 10.17
CA LEU A 79 -5.04 -12.02 9.40
C LEU A 79 -6.38 -12.73 9.18
N ASP A 80 -7.48 -11.99 9.27
CA ASP A 80 -8.81 -12.51 8.91
C ASP A 80 -8.92 -12.65 7.38
N THR A 81 -8.96 -13.90 6.91
CA THR A 81 -9.04 -14.28 5.49
C THR A 81 -10.46 -14.58 5.02
N SER A 82 -11.47 -14.42 5.88
CA SER A 82 -12.87 -14.80 5.59
C SER A 82 -13.50 -14.01 4.44
N ARG A 83 -12.89 -12.89 4.05
CA ARG A 83 -13.34 -11.99 2.98
C ARG A 83 -12.45 -12.05 1.72
N ILE A 84 -11.58 -13.04 1.60
CA ILE A 84 -10.81 -13.27 0.38
C ILE A 84 -11.73 -13.93 -0.66
N LEU A 85 -11.90 -13.27 -1.80
CA LEU A 85 -12.73 -13.72 -2.90
C LEU A 85 -11.93 -14.63 -3.84
N ARG A 86 -12.57 -15.63 -4.43
CA ARG A 86 -11.94 -16.51 -5.44
C ARG A 86 -12.64 -16.39 -6.78
N CYS A 87 -11.85 -16.44 -7.87
CA CYS A 87 -12.36 -16.48 -9.25
C CYS A 87 -11.56 -17.47 -10.10
N ASP A 88 -11.99 -17.69 -11.34
CA ASP A 88 -11.34 -18.63 -12.26
C ASP A 88 -10.13 -18.01 -13.00
N THR A 89 -9.91 -16.69 -12.86
CA THR A 89 -8.70 -16.04 -13.36
C THR A 89 -7.53 -16.37 -12.43
N PRO A 90 -6.33 -16.68 -12.94
CA PRO A 90 -5.16 -16.95 -12.11
C PRO A 90 -4.85 -15.80 -11.14
N SER A 91 -4.24 -16.13 -10.00
CA SER A 91 -3.77 -15.15 -9.02
C SER A 91 -2.78 -14.15 -9.62
N GLY A 92 -2.69 -12.97 -9.03
CA GLY A 92 -1.70 -11.98 -9.43
C GLY A 92 -0.28 -12.45 -9.15
N VAL A 93 0.64 -12.16 -10.08
CA VAL A 93 2.07 -12.45 -9.93
C VAL A 93 2.91 -11.24 -10.33
N ALA A 94 4.05 -11.05 -9.66
CA ALA A 94 5.09 -10.13 -10.07
C ALA A 94 6.33 -10.93 -10.47
N LEU A 95 6.79 -10.76 -11.70
CA LEU A 95 8.02 -11.35 -12.22
C LEU A 95 9.13 -10.31 -12.05
N ILE A 96 10.12 -10.62 -11.23
CA ILE A 96 11.15 -9.69 -10.79
C ILE A 96 12.51 -10.28 -11.16
N THR A 97 13.29 -9.55 -11.96
CA THR A 97 14.71 -9.84 -12.17
C THR A 97 15.54 -8.78 -11.48
N VAL A 98 16.51 -9.19 -10.68
CA VAL A 98 17.43 -8.31 -9.96
C VAL A 98 18.85 -8.62 -10.39
N ASP A 99 19.61 -7.60 -10.79
CA ASP A 99 21.00 -7.77 -11.22
C ASP A 99 22.01 -7.60 -10.07
N ALA A 100 23.28 -7.85 -10.38
CA ALA A 100 24.40 -7.71 -9.42
C ALA A 100 24.59 -6.28 -8.88
N LYS A 101 24.00 -5.27 -9.51
CA LYS A 101 24.02 -3.86 -9.06
C LYS A 101 22.79 -3.49 -8.25
N ALA A 102 21.90 -4.47 -7.97
CA ALA A 102 20.60 -4.28 -7.34
C ALA A 102 19.62 -3.45 -8.19
N GLU A 103 19.84 -3.34 -9.50
CA GLU A 103 18.85 -2.82 -10.44
C GLU A 103 17.80 -3.91 -10.69
N ASN A 104 16.54 -3.53 -10.87
CA ASN A 104 15.47 -4.48 -11.10
C ASN A 104 14.64 -4.16 -12.35
N CYS A 105 14.03 -5.21 -12.87
CA CYS A 105 13.00 -5.14 -13.89
C CYS A 105 11.81 -5.94 -13.40
N ILE A 106 10.63 -5.31 -13.35
CA ILE A 106 9.42 -5.91 -12.79
C ILE A 106 8.30 -5.88 -13.82
N VAL A 107 7.67 -7.03 -14.03
CA VAL A 107 6.44 -7.16 -14.81
C VAL A 107 5.36 -7.74 -13.90
N VAL A 108 4.26 -7.03 -13.74
CA VAL A 108 3.12 -7.48 -12.92
C VAL A 108 2.00 -7.98 -13.83
N ALA A 109 1.62 -9.23 -13.67
CA ALA A 109 0.38 -9.77 -14.20
C ALA A 109 -0.70 -9.67 -13.12
N GLY A 110 -1.60 -8.71 -13.25
CA GLY A 110 -2.62 -8.42 -12.22
C GLY A 110 -3.55 -9.59 -11.91
N GLY A 111 -3.80 -10.47 -12.89
CA GLY A 111 -4.59 -11.68 -12.69
C GLY A 111 -5.95 -11.40 -12.02
N ALA A 112 -6.26 -12.14 -10.96
CA ALA A 112 -7.49 -12.01 -10.20
C ALA A 112 -7.68 -10.61 -9.57
N ASN A 113 -6.59 -9.86 -9.26
CA ASN A 113 -6.70 -8.49 -8.77
C ASN A 113 -7.46 -7.60 -9.74
N SER A 114 -7.23 -7.78 -11.06
CA SER A 114 -7.93 -7.03 -12.12
C SER A 114 -9.40 -7.41 -12.30
N LYS A 115 -9.88 -8.42 -11.56
CA LYS A 115 -11.27 -8.93 -11.59
C LYS A 115 -12.08 -8.52 -10.38
N VAL A 116 -11.57 -7.65 -9.51
CA VAL A 116 -12.37 -7.02 -8.47
C VAL A 116 -13.38 -6.08 -9.14
N THR A 117 -14.67 -6.26 -8.84
CA THR A 117 -15.77 -5.52 -9.46
C THR A 117 -16.49 -4.64 -8.45
N GLU A 118 -17.26 -3.67 -8.94
CA GLU A 118 -18.18 -2.89 -8.09
C GLU A 118 -19.22 -3.78 -7.39
N ALA A 119 -19.68 -4.86 -8.03
CA ALA A 119 -20.60 -5.82 -7.42
C ALA A 119 -19.96 -6.58 -6.24
N ASP A 120 -18.68 -6.94 -6.35
CA ASP A 120 -17.92 -7.52 -5.21
C ASP A 120 -17.91 -6.53 -4.04
N ILE A 121 -17.67 -5.25 -4.32
CA ILE A 121 -17.62 -4.19 -3.31
C ILE A 121 -19.01 -3.94 -2.70
N GLU A 122 -20.07 -3.95 -3.49
CA GLU A 122 -21.46 -3.85 -3.00
C GLU A 122 -21.81 -4.99 -2.05
N GLY A 123 -21.35 -6.21 -2.35
CA GLY A 123 -21.50 -7.37 -1.47
C GLY A 123 -20.76 -7.25 -0.14
N LEU A 124 -19.85 -6.28 -0.01
CA LEU A 124 -19.05 -6.00 1.19
C LEU A 124 -19.48 -4.70 1.91
N ALA A 125 -20.62 -4.13 1.54
CA ALA A 125 -21.04 -2.82 2.05
C ALA A 125 -21.15 -2.77 3.58
N ASP A 126 -21.60 -3.83 4.22
CA ASP A 126 -21.73 -3.89 5.69
C ASP A 126 -20.36 -3.94 6.38
N GLU A 127 -19.40 -4.68 5.79
CA GLU A 127 -18.01 -4.69 6.27
C GLU A 127 -17.36 -3.32 6.15
N ILE A 128 -17.60 -2.62 5.04
CA ILE A 128 -17.08 -1.27 4.81
C ILE A 128 -17.67 -0.31 5.83
N LYS A 129 -18.99 -0.29 6.01
CA LYS A 129 -19.70 0.59 6.96
C LYS A 129 -19.32 0.30 8.42
N GLY A 130 -18.95 -0.95 8.74
CA GLY A 130 -18.52 -1.37 10.07
C GLY A 130 -17.06 -1.08 10.41
N ALA A 131 -16.26 -0.58 9.47
CA ALA A 131 -14.88 -0.24 9.68
C ALA A 131 -14.72 1.17 10.30
N ALA A 132 -13.59 1.41 10.96
CA ALA A 132 -13.20 2.76 11.38
C ALA A 132 -12.31 3.44 10.33
N VAL A 133 -11.53 2.63 9.60
CA VAL A 133 -10.64 3.05 8.51
C VAL A 133 -10.78 2.07 7.37
N LEU A 134 -10.92 2.60 6.16
CA LEU A 134 -10.77 1.88 4.90
C LEU A 134 -9.45 2.28 4.25
N LEU A 135 -8.55 1.31 4.04
CA LEU A 135 -7.26 1.51 3.39
C LEU A 135 -7.24 0.84 2.01
N MET A 136 -6.88 1.60 0.98
CA MET A 136 -6.87 1.13 -0.41
C MET A 136 -5.61 1.58 -1.16
N GLN A 137 -5.33 0.89 -2.28
CA GLN A 137 -4.26 1.19 -3.24
C GLN A 137 -4.80 1.07 -4.67
N LEU A 138 -3.93 1.15 -5.70
CA LEU A 138 -4.36 1.17 -7.11
C LEU A 138 -3.94 -0.07 -7.92
N GLU A 139 -3.70 -1.21 -7.26
CA GLU A 139 -3.44 -2.49 -7.93
C GLU A 139 -4.71 -3.32 -8.19
N ILE A 140 -5.87 -2.74 -7.92
CA ILE A 140 -7.20 -3.23 -8.28
C ILE A 140 -7.93 -2.18 -9.15
N PRO A 141 -8.99 -2.55 -9.88
CA PRO A 141 -9.67 -1.62 -10.77
C PRO A 141 -10.17 -0.36 -10.08
N VAL A 142 -9.88 0.81 -10.67
CA VAL A 142 -10.29 2.12 -10.15
C VAL A 142 -11.81 2.22 -9.88
N PRO A 143 -12.70 1.67 -10.71
CA PRO A 143 -14.14 1.67 -10.39
C PRO A 143 -14.49 0.98 -9.07
N ALA A 144 -13.79 -0.12 -8.73
CA ALA A 144 -13.98 -0.80 -7.44
C ALA A 144 -13.47 0.07 -6.27
N VAL A 145 -12.32 0.74 -6.44
CA VAL A 145 -11.78 1.70 -5.45
C VAL A 145 -12.75 2.86 -5.23
N MET A 146 -13.28 3.45 -6.30
CA MET A 146 -14.28 4.53 -6.24
C MET A 146 -15.54 4.10 -5.52
N LYS A 147 -16.05 2.91 -5.83
CA LYS A 147 -17.25 2.36 -5.18
C LYS A 147 -17.04 2.15 -3.68
N ALA A 148 -15.89 1.58 -3.28
CA ALA A 148 -15.56 1.36 -1.87
C ALA A 148 -15.37 2.69 -1.13
N ALA A 149 -14.66 3.66 -1.72
CA ALA A 149 -14.48 4.99 -1.16
C ALA A 149 -15.83 5.68 -0.92
N LYS A 150 -16.74 5.63 -1.89
CA LYS A 150 -18.07 6.22 -1.78
C LYS A 150 -18.89 5.61 -0.64
N ILE A 151 -18.97 4.27 -0.56
CA ILE A 151 -19.71 3.57 0.52
C ILE A 151 -19.14 3.93 1.89
N ALA A 152 -17.81 3.97 2.02
CA ALA A 152 -17.13 4.32 3.26
C ALA A 152 -17.38 5.77 3.66
N HIS A 153 -17.23 6.70 2.73
CA HIS A 153 -17.44 8.13 2.95
C HIS A 153 -18.88 8.44 3.39
N GLU A 154 -19.88 7.89 2.69
CA GLU A 154 -21.31 8.04 3.03
C GLU A 154 -21.64 7.47 4.43
N ALA A 155 -20.87 6.49 4.91
CA ALA A 155 -21.04 5.90 6.23
C ALA A 155 -20.19 6.58 7.32
N GLY A 156 -19.41 7.61 7.00
CA GLY A 156 -18.53 8.29 7.94
C GLY A 156 -17.27 7.48 8.33
N VAL A 157 -16.90 6.49 7.53
CA VAL A 157 -15.66 5.71 7.68
C VAL A 157 -14.50 6.51 7.08
N LYS A 158 -13.38 6.61 7.80
CA LYS A 158 -12.20 7.34 7.31
C LYS A 158 -11.56 6.61 6.13
N VAL A 159 -11.57 7.25 4.95
CA VAL A 159 -11.00 6.70 3.73
C VAL A 159 -9.55 7.13 3.59
N VAL A 160 -8.65 6.16 3.54
CA VAL A 160 -7.21 6.32 3.33
C VAL A 160 -6.81 5.70 2.01
N LEU A 161 -6.24 6.48 1.11
CA LEU A 161 -5.76 6.03 -0.20
C LEU A 161 -4.25 6.19 -0.32
N ASN A 162 -3.56 5.08 -0.57
CA ASN A 162 -2.19 5.11 -1.09
C ASN A 162 -2.28 5.03 -2.63
N PRO A 163 -2.02 6.10 -3.38
CA PRO A 163 -2.26 6.15 -4.83
C PRO A 163 -1.14 5.49 -5.63
N ALA A 164 -0.76 4.28 -5.22
CA ALA A 164 0.30 3.46 -5.80
C ALA A 164 -0.26 2.19 -6.47
N PRO A 165 0.21 1.81 -7.67
CA PRO A 165 1.16 2.55 -8.51
C PRO A 165 0.57 3.84 -9.09
N ALA A 166 1.44 4.80 -9.43
CA ALA A 166 1.03 6.09 -9.98
C ALA A 166 0.11 5.94 -11.20
N ALA A 167 -1.08 6.53 -11.14
CA ALA A 167 -2.06 6.52 -12.21
C ALA A 167 -2.86 7.82 -12.22
N ALA A 168 -3.38 8.20 -13.39
CA ALA A 168 -4.38 9.25 -13.47
C ALA A 168 -5.69 8.77 -12.84
N LEU A 169 -6.31 9.59 -12.00
CA LEU A 169 -7.51 9.24 -11.25
C LEU A 169 -8.65 10.20 -11.58
N PRO A 170 -9.89 9.70 -11.66
CA PRO A 170 -11.08 10.54 -11.80
C PRO A 170 -11.21 11.52 -10.63
N PRO A 171 -11.54 12.80 -10.88
CA PRO A 171 -11.70 13.80 -9.81
C PRO A 171 -12.71 13.39 -8.74
N GLU A 172 -13.77 12.68 -9.11
CA GLU A 172 -14.84 12.22 -8.23
C GLU A 172 -14.36 11.26 -7.13
N LEU A 173 -13.20 10.59 -7.33
CA LEU A 173 -12.61 9.76 -6.29
C LEU A 173 -12.13 10.61 -5.11
N PHE A 174 -11.53 11.75 -5.38
CA PHE A 174 -10.89 12.60 -4.36
C PHE A 174 -11.90 13.19 -3.37
N GLU A 175 -13.15 13.42 -3.78
CA GLU A 175 -14.24 13.89 -2.92
C GLU A 175 -14.58 12.89 -1.80
N ASN A 176 -14.28 11.61 -2.01
CA ASN A 176 -14.54 10.51 -1.08
C ASN A 176 -13.28 10.04 -0.31
N VAL A 177 -12.15 10.74 -0.44
CA VAL A 177 -10.88 10.39 0.22
C VAL A 177 -10.57 11.41 1.31
N ASP A 178 -10.50 10.97 2.57
CA ASP A 178 -10.15 11.83 3.69
C ASP A 178 -8.64 12.05 3.81
N LEU A 179 -7.84 11.04 3.51
CA LEU A 179 -6.39 11.07 3.60
C LEU A 179 -5.76 10.35 2.40
N ILE A 180 -4.88 11.05 1.68
CA ILE A 180 -4.08 10.45 0.61
C ILE A 180 -2.60 10.43 0.99
N ILE A 181 -1.91 9.32 0.62
CA ILE A 181 -0.50 9.09 0.99
C ILE A 181 0.32 8.82 -0.28
N PRO A 182 0.61 9.83 -1.09
CA PRO A 182 1.48 9.72 -2.25
C PRO A 182 2.97 9.84 -1.88
N ASN A 183 3.85 9.35 -2.75
CA ASN A 183 5.24 9.76 -2.81
C ASN A 183 5.43 11.00 -3.72
N GLU A 184 6.70 11.47 -3.89
CA GLU A 184 7.03 12.64 -4.72
C GLU A 184 6.57 12.47 -6.19
N THR A 185 6.71 11.29 -6.76
CA THR A 185 6.28 10.98 -8.14
C THR A 185 4.76 10.95 -8.27
N GLU A 186 4.09 10.29 -7.33
CA GLU A 186 2.64 10.14 -7.31
C GLU A 186 1.93 11.47 -7.12
N ILE A 187 2.39 12.30 -6.18
CA ILE A 187 1.77 13.61 -5.98
C ILE A 187 2.02 14.53 -7.18
N SER A 188 3.19 14.47 -7.80
CA SER A 188 3.49 15.25 -9.00
C SER A 188 2.54 14.90 -10.15
N LEU A 189 2.31 13.61 -10.38
CA LEU A 189 1.37 13.14 -11.40
C LEU A 189 -0.07 13.58 -11.09
N LEU A 190 -0.51 13.36 -9.85
CA LEU A 190 -1.90 13.62 -9.44
C LEU A 190 -2.24 15.11 -9.35
N SER A 191 -1.31 15.92 -8.90
CA SER A 191 -1.52 17.37 -8.76
C SER A 191 -1.30 18.15 -10.05
N GLY A 192 -0.41 17.64 -10.92
CA GLY A 192 0.11 18.37 -12.07
C GLY A 192 1.22 19.37 -11.72
N VAL A 193 1.70 19.36 -10.46
CA VAL A 193 2.79 20.22 -9.95
C VAL A 193 3.99 19.34 -9.62
N GLN A 194 5.16 19.62 -10.18
CA GLN A 194 6.39 18.88 -9.90
C GLN A 194 6.83 19.12 -8.45
N ALA A 195 6.78 18.09 -7.61
CA ALA A 195 7.24 18.12 -6.22
C ALA A 195 8.71 17.72 -6.14
N SER A 196 9.62 18.68 -5.98
CA SER A 196 11.08 18.46 -5.93
C SER A 196 11.72 18.99 -4.64
N ASP A 197 11.05 19.88 -3.96
CA ASP A 197 11.44 20.50 -2.70
C ASP A 197 10.20 20.73 -1.81
N GLU A 198 10.39 21.30 -0.63
CA GLU A 198 9.28 21.50 0.31
C GLU A 198 8.23 22.48 -0.23
N GLU A 199 8.64 23.59 -0.84
CA GLU A 199 7.74 24.62 -1.36
C GLU A 199 6.85 24.05 -2.49
N SER A 200 7.45 23.39 -3.48
CA SER A 200 6.73 22.76 -4.57
C SER A 200 5.87 21.58 -4.10
N THR A 201 6.30 20.86 -3.06
CA THR A 201 5.49 19.79 -2.44
C THR A 201 4.25 20.39 -1.76
N VAL A 202 4.38 21.50 -1.03
CA VAL A 202 3.22 22.20 -0.47
C VAL A 202 2.28 22.70 -1.57
N ALA A 203 2.82 23.24 -2.66
CA ALA A 203 2.00 23.68 -3.80
C ALA A 203 1.24 22.51 -4.45
N ALA A 204 1.87 21.32 -4.55
CA ALA A 204 1.22 20.10 -5.04
C ALA A 204 0.10 19.65 -4.08
N VAL A 205 0.31 19.71 -2.78
CA VAL A 205 -0.71 19.42 -1.77
C VAL A 205 -1.92 20.36 -1.91
N GLU A 206 -1.70 21.66 -2.07
CA GLU A 206 -2.79 22.61 -2.27
C GLU A 206 -3.57 22.35 -3.56
N ALA A 207 -2.91 21.88 -4.62
CA ALA A 207 -3.59 21.43 -5.83
C ALA A 207 -4.45 20.18 -5.58
N MET A 208 -4.01 19.23 -4.75
CA MET A 208 -4.81 18.07 -4.34
C MET A 208 -6.01 18.46 -3.47
N ARG A 209 -5.84 19.43 -2.56
CA ARG A 209 -6.95 19.97 -1.76
C ARG A 209 -8.06 20.58 -2.61
N LYS A 210 -7.69 21.29 -3.68
CA LYS A 210 -8.67 21.85 -4.64
C LYS A 210 -9.46 20.76 -5.38
N LYS A 211 -8.95 19.50 -5.40
CA LYS A 211 -9.65 18.32 -5.94
C LYS A 211 -10.53 17.61 -4.91
N GLY A 212 -10.57 18.07 -3.65
CA GLY A 212 -11.46 17.56 -2.60
C GLY A 212 -10.78 16.80 -1.47
N VAL A 213 -9.51 16.41 -1.60
CA VAL A 213 -8.78 15.70 -0.53
C VAL A 213 -8.55 16.62 0.66
N LYS A 214 -8.83 16.16 1.89
CA LYS A 214 -8.65 16.97 3.10
C LYS A 214 -7.20 16.92 3.62
N ASP A 215 -6.73 15.72 3.95
CA ASP A 215 -5.41 15.49 4.52
C ASP A 215 -4.47 14.83 3.50
N VAL A 216 -3.24 15.29 3.45
CA VAL A 216 -2.21 14.73 2.55
C VAL A 216 -0.95 14.45 3.34
N ILE A 217 -0.39 13.26 3.19
CA ILE A 217 0.95 12.93 3.69
C ILE A 217 1.80 12.58 2.48
N VAL A 218 2.83 13.37 2.21
CA VAL A 218 3.78 13.08 1.12
C VAL A 218 4.98 12.35 1.71
N THR A 219 5.22 11.12 1.25
CA THR A 219 6.42 10.37 1.62
C THR A 219 7.60 10.78 0.75
N LEU A 220 8.74 11.09 1.39
CA LEU A 220 9.94 11.68 0.78
C LEU A 220 11.16 10.75 0.90
N GLY A 221 10.92 9.44 1.01
CA GLY A 221 11.97 8.43 1.16
C GLY A 221 12.87 8.69 2.36
N SER A 222 14.17 8.77 2.14
CA SER A 222 15.16 9.02 3.20
C SER A 222 15.06 10.39 3.86
N LYS A 223 14.32 11.33 3.28
CA LYS A 223 14.05 12.65 3.88
C LYS A 223 12.91 12.61 4.92
N GLY A 224 12.11 11.52 4.95
CA GLY A 224 10.97 11.36 5.85
C GLY A 224 9.64 11.61 5.16
N SER A 225 8.78 12.44 5.72
CA SER A 225 7.47 12.78 5.16
C SER A 225 7.02 14.18 5.53
N LEU A 226 6.16 14.77 4.70
CA LEU A 226 5.48 16.05 4.95
C LEU A 226 4.01 15.75 5.28
N VAL A 227 3.58 16.12 6.48
CA VAL A 227 2.20 15.96 6.96
C VAL A 227 1.45 17.26 6.75
N CYS A 228 0.45 17.25 5.91
CA CYS A 228 -0.38 18.41 5.59
C CYS A 228 -1.84 18.14 6.01
N GLU A 229 -2.13 18.39 7.27
CA GLU A 229 -3.48 18.27 7.85
C GLU A 229 -4.31 19.54 7.52
N ALA A 230 -5.59 19.36 7.19
CA ALA A 230 -6.46 20.48 6.83
C ALA A 230 -6.57 21.51 7.96
N GLY A 231 -6.38 22.78 7.63
CA GLY A 231 -6.45 23.89 8.58
C GLY A 231 -5.23 24.04 9.51
N LYS A 232 -4.17 23.23 9.30
CA LYS A 232 -2.91 23.30 10.07
C LYS A 232 -1.73 23.61 9.16
N ALA A 233 -0.66 24.15 9.75
CA ALA A 233 0.61 24.30 9.05
C ALA A 233 1.22 22.93 8.72
N PRO A 234 1.89 22.76 7.57
CA PRO A 234 2.63 21.57 7.23
C PRO A 234 3.67 21.21 8.30
N VAL A 235 3.82 19.93 8.60
CA VAL A 235 4.79 19.43 9.58
C VAL A 235 5.70 18.40 8.89
N ALA A 236 7.00 18.69 8.85
CA ALA A 236 8.00 17.72 8.40
C ALA A 236 8.28 16.72 9.51
N VAL A 237 8.17 15.42 9.19
CA VAL A 237 8.54 14.31 10.07
C VAL A 237 9.77 13.65 9.48
N PRO A 238 10.95 13.74 10.14
CA PRO A 238 12.18 13.18 9.60
C PRO A 238 12.15 11.65 9.58
N SER A 239 12.88 11.05 8.63
CA SER A 239 13.12 9.60 8.61
C SER A 239 14.04 9.18 9.75
N CYS A 240 13.99 7.89 10.12
CA CYS A 240 15.02 7.29 10.98
C CYS A 240 16.29 7.06 10.14
N LYS A 241 17.46 7.46 10.70
CA LYS A 241 18.74 7.23 10.04
C LYS A 241 19.15 5.76 10.19
N VAL A 242 18.95 4.98 9.14
CA VAL A 242 19.29 3.55 9.10
C VAL A 242 20.02 3.23 7.79
N LYS A 243 20.73 2.10 7.77
CA LYS A 243 21.30 1.58 6.53
C LYS A 243 20.23 0.75 5.81
N ALA A 244 19.71 1.27 4.72
CA ALA A 244 18.76 0.52 3.89
C ALA A 244 19.45 -0.64 3.17
N VAL A 245 18.79 -1.79 3.14
CA VAL A 245 19.17 -3.02 2.44
C VAL A 245 18.21 -3.24 1.27
N ASP A 246 16.91 -3.10 1.51
CA ASP A 246 15.84 -3.27 0.52
C ASP A 246 14.69 -2.33 0.88
N THR A 247 14.21 -1.56 -0.08
CA THR A 247 13.10 -0.59 0.14
C THR A 247 11.73 -1.16 -0.19
N THR A 248 11.65 -2.42 -0.60
CA THR A 248 10.40 -3.13 -0.89
C THR A 248 9.49 -3.11 0.34
N ALA A 249 8.20 -2.85 0.12
CA ALA A 249 7.16 -2.73 1.14
C ALA A 249 7.37 -1.65 2.23
N ALA A 250 8.36 -0.75 2.09
CA ALA A 250 8.55 0.35 3.05
C ALA A 250 7.33 1.28 3.11
N GLY A 251 6.80 1.70 1.94
CA GLY A 251 5.58 2.48 1.84
C GLY A 251 4.35 1.72 2.33
N ASP A 252 4.29 0.41 2.08
CA ASP A 252 3.18 -0.43 2.55
C ASP A 252 3.19 -0.54 4.08
N THR A 253 4.37 -0.75 4.69
CA THR A 253 4.55 -0.75 6.15
C THR A 253 4.17 0.59 6.75
N PHE A 254 4.55 1.69 6.11
CA PHE A 254 4.15 3.03 6.52
C PHE A 254 2.63 3.19 6.50
N CYS A 255 1.94 2.83 5.42
CA CYS A 255 0.48 2.94 5.29
C CYS A 255 -0.26 2.08 6.33
N GLY A 256 0.17 0.83 6.52
CA GLY A 256 -0.37 -0.08 7.52
C GLY A 256 -0.19 0.45 8.94
N GLY A 257 1.03 0.89 9.28
CA GLY A 257 1.36 1.47 10.58
C GLY A 257 0.61 2.77 10.88
N LEU A 258 0.47 3.64 9.88
CA LEU A 258 -0.33 4.86 9.99
C LEU A 258 -1.78 4.55 10.35
N CYS A 259 -2.42 3.60 9.66
CA CYS A 259 -3.80 3.22 9.95
C CYS A 259 -3.96 2.65 11.38
N VAL A 260 -2.96 1.89 11.88
CA VAL A 260 -2.95 1.44 13.28
C VAL A 260 -2.89 2.63 14.23
N GLY A 261 -1.99 3.58 14.01
CA GLY A 261 -1.91 4.79 14.83
C GLY A 261 -3.22 5.58 14.85
N LEU A 262 -3.89 5.72 13.70
CA LEU A 262 -5.17 6.42 13.58
C LEU A 262 -6.28 5.73 14.39
N VAL A 263 -6.42 4.41 14.33
CA VAL A 263 -7.47 3.69 15.08
C VAL A 263 -7.20 3.63 16.58
N GLU A 264 -5.94 3.81 17.00
CA GLU A 264 -5.52 3.97 18.40
C GLU A 264 -5.81 5.37 18.94
N GLY A 265 -6.17 6.32 18.09
CA GLY A 265 -6.47 7.69 18.50
C GLY A 265 -5.26 8.61 18.60
N ARG A 266 -4.12 8.23 18.01
CA ARG A 266 -2.95 9.11 17.88
C ARG A 266 -3.30 10.29 16.97
N THR A 267 -2.68 11.44 17.21
CA THR A 267 -2.72 12.54 16.24
C THR A 267 -2.10 12.10 14.91
N LEU A 268 -2.39 12.82 13.82
CA LEU A 268 -1.85 12.45 12.50
C LEU A 268 -0.31 12.43 12.50
N VAL A 269 0.33 13.40 13.17
CA VAL A 269 1.79 13.46 13.30
C VAL A 269 2.34 12.28 14.10
N GLU A 270 1.74 11.93 15.24
CA GLU A 270 2.16 10.78 16.06
C GLU A 270 1.98 9.46 15.30
N ALA A 271 0.88 9.31 14.54
CA ALA A 271 0.67 8.14 13.70
C ALA A 271 1.73 8.03 12.58
N VAL A 272 2.11 9.15 11.98
CA VAL A 272 3.22 9.22 11.00
C VAL A 272 4.56 8.86 11.64
N GLN A 273 4.85 9.35 12.84
CA GLN A 273 6.09 9.00 13.56
C GLN A 273 6.17 7.49 13.84
N PHE A 274 5.08 6.89 14.29
CA PHE A 274 4.98 5.44 14.49
C PHE A 274 5.19 4.66 13.18
N ALA A 275 4.51 5.06 12.10
CA ALA A 275 4.64 4.49 10.77
C ALA A 275 6.06 4.60 10.21
N THR A 276 6.71 5.76 10.40
CA THR A 276 8.10 6.00 10.00
C THR A 276 9.06 5.06 10.71
N LYS A 277 8.88 4.84 12.01
CA LYS A 277 9.71 3.92 12.80
C LYS A 277 9.54 2.47 12.31
N ALA A 278 8.30 2.02 12.06
CA ALA A 278 8.04 0.69 11.51
C ALA A 278 8.67 0.51 10.12
N SER A 279 8.45 1.47 9.22
CA SER A 279 9.03 1.46 7.87
C SER A 279 10.57 1.47 7.89
N SER A 280 11.19 2.16 8.87
CA SER A 280 12.65 2.16 9.02
C SER A 280 13.24 0.79 9.36
N ILE A 281 12.49 -0.07 10.03
CA ILE A 281 12.89 -1.46 10.29
C ILE A 281 12.74 -2.30 9.02
N THR A 282 11.65 -2.11 8.28
CA THR A 282 11.40 -2.79 7.00
C THR A 282 12.57 -2.62 6.04
N VAL A 283 13.04 -1.40 5.83
CA VAL A 283 14.13 -1.15 4.85
C VAL A 283 15.48 -1.76 5.22
N GLN A 284 15.66 -2.25 6.44
CA GLN A 284 16.88 -2.93 6.88
C GLN A 284 16.88 -4.45 6.59
N ARG A 285 15.81 -4.97 5.99
CA ARG A 285 15.58 -6.40 5.75
C ARG A 285 15.23 -6.64 4.29
N MET A 286 15.57 -7.83 3.79
CA MET A 286 15.25 -8.24 2.41
C MET A 286 13.81 -8.73 2.29
N GLY A 287 13.19 -8.39 1.16
CA GLY A 287 11.88 -8.89 0.71
C GLY A 287 10.71 -8.02 1.14
N ALA A 288 9.51 -8.37 0.66
CA ALA A 288 8.28 -7.65 0.93
C ALA A 288 7.73 -7.99 2.33
N GLN A 289 6.81 -8.95 2.44
CA GLN A 289 6.17 -9.26 3.74
C GLN A 289 7.15 -9.83 4.78
N SER A 290 8.24 -10.47 4.35
CA SER A 290 9.29 -10.96 5.26
C SER A 290 10.02 -9.86 6.02
N SER A 291 10.06 -8.65 5.48
CA SER A 291 10.76 -7.49 6.07
C SER A 291 9.90 -6.73 7.10
N ILE A 292 8.59 -6.87 7.05
CA ILE A 292 7.63 -6.11 7.87
C ILE A 292 7.77 -6.49 9.34
N PRO A 293 8.01 -5.51 10.25
CA PRO A 293 8.23 -5.78 11.66
C PRO A 293 6.94 -6.12 12.40
N PHE A 294 7.10 -6.77 13.55
CA PHE A 294 6.08 -6.89 14.56
C PHE A 294 6.09 -5.68 15.51
N ARG A 295 4.99 -5.46 16.21
CA ARG A 295 4.80 -4.31 17.10
C ARG A 295 5.89 -4.16 18.17
N ASN A 296 6.28 -5.26 18.81
CA ASN A 296 7.31 -5.30 19.84
C ASN A 296 8.70 -4.92 19.34
N GLU A 297 8.91 -4.83 18.04
CA GLU A 297 10.18 -4.36 17.44
C GLU A 297 10.15 -2.84 17.21
N VAL A 298 8.94 -2.23 17.23
CA VAL A 298 8.73 -0.79 16.97
C VAL A 298 8.61 -0.01 18.26
N GLU A 299 8.01 -0.56 19.29
CA GLU A 299 7.82 0.00 20.64
C GLU A 299 8.76 -0.69 21.62
#